data_a8de9323bca2beef60f0a26c6a370793
#
_entry.id   a8de9323bca2beef60f0a26c6a370793
#
_cell.length_a   1.000
_cell.length_b   1.000
_cell.length_c   1.000
_cell.angle_alpha   90.00
_cell.angle_beta   90.00
_cell.angle_gamma   90.00
#
_symmetry.space_group_name_H-M   'P 1'
#
loop_
_entity.id
_entity.type
_entity.pdbx_description
1 polymer ?
#
loop_
_entity_poly.entity_id
_entity_poly.type
_entity_poly.pdbx_seq_one_letter_code
_entity_poly.pdbx_strand_id
1 'polypeptide(L)'
;MQTTLDCIPCLVRQSLDATRFVTEDNDVQQQIMKEVLGVASKMDFQQSPPAFAQLIHRRLREIIGDSDPYRKVKETFNRLALDLLPDIRHRITASAHPFELALKVAIAGNVI
;
A
#
# COMPACT_ATOMS: atom_id res chain seq x y z
N MET A 1 19.05 2.13 0.61
CA MET A 1 18.35 1.99 1.90
C MET A 1 18.21 0.51 2.18
N GLN A 2 18.76 0.05 3.30
CA GLN A 2 18.74 -1.37 3.70
C GLN A 2 17.50 -1.64 4.58
N THR A 3 17.08 -2.89 4.61
CA THR A 3 15.99 -3.35 5.49
C THR A 3 16.47 -3.41 6.94
N THR A 4 15.65 -2.94 7.87
CA THR A 4 15.86 -3.02 9.32
C THR A 4 14.88 -4.02 9.95
N LEU A 5 15.11 -4.37 11.23
CA LEU A 5 14.22 -5.26 11.96
C LEU A 5 12.78 -4.71 12.03
N ASP A 6 12.60 -3.40 12.11
CA ASP A 6 11.29 -2.74 12.12
C ASP A 6 10.52 -2.90 10.82
N CYS A 7 11.19 -3.23 9.72
CA CYS A 7 10.53 -3.52 8.45
C CYS A 7 9.71 -4.82 8.50
N ILE A 8 10.08 -5.79 9.34
CA ILE A 8 9.37 -7.07 9.44
C ILE A 8 7.92 -6.88 9.93
N PRO A 9 7.67 -6.31 11.12
CA PRO A 9 6.30 -6.10 11.58
C PRO A 9 5.51 -5.16 10.67
N CYS A 10 6.16 -4.17 10.06
CA CYS A 10 5.54 -3.28 9.10
C CYS A 10 5.03 -4.05 7.85
N LEU A 11 5.88 -4.88 7.25
CA LEU A 11 5.52 -5.69 6.07
C LEU A 11 4.41 -6.70 6.39
N VAL A 12 4.49 -7.37 7.54
CA VAL A 12 3.45 -8.31 7.97
C VAL A 12 2.11 -7.59 8.17
N ARG A 13 2.12 -6.41 8.79
CA ARG A 13 0.92 -5.61 8.99
C ARG A 13 0.32 -5.13 7.67
N GLN A 14 1.13 -4.56 6.79
CA GLN A 14 0.69 -4.13 5.46
C GLN A 14 0.14 -5.29 4.64
N SER A 15 0.77 -6.47 4.74
CA SER A 15 0.29 -7.67 4.04
C SER A 15 -1.06 -8.14 4.56
N LEU A 16 -1.29 -8.08 5.88
CA LEU A 16 -2.57 -8.40 6.47
C LEU A 16 -3.67 -7.45 6.00
N ASP A 17 -3.39 -6.16 5.99
CA ASP A 17 -4.34 -5.15 5.53
C ASP A 17 -4.63 -5.33 4.03
N ALA A 18 -3.60 -5.55 3.20
CA ALA A 18 -3.74 -5.87 1.79
C ALA A 18 -4.60 -7.12 1.55
N THR A 19 -4.38 -8.18 2.33
CA THR A 19 -5.14 -9.43 2.23
C THR A 19 -6.63 -9.20 2.49
N ARG A 20 -6.97 -8.38 3.48
CA ARG A 20 -8.36 -8.02 3.79
C ARG A 20 -9.05 -7.20 2.68
N PHE A 21 -8.29 -6.43 1.92
CA PHE A 21 -8.82 -5.69 0.78
C PHE A 21 -9.18 -6.59 -0.42
N VAL A 22 -8.48 -7.69 -0.59
CA VAL A 22 -8.60 -8.50 -1.81
C VAL A 22 -9.51 -9.71 -1.66
N THR A 23 -9.77 -10.17 -0.44
CA THR A 23 -10.65 -11.32 -0.17
C THR A 23 -11.25 -11.28 1.22
N GLU A 24 -12.52 -11.73 1.32
CA GLU A 24 -13.20 -11.97 2.60
C GLU A 24 -13.09 -13.43 3.05
N ASP A 25 -12.58 -14.32 2.19
CA ASP A 25 -12.40 -15.73 2.48
C ASP A 25 -11.27 -15.94 3.49
N ASN A 26 -11.63 -16.42 4.68
CA ASN A 26 -10.71 -16.57 5.80
C ASN A 26 -9.63 -17.63 5.53
N ASP A 27 -9.93 -18.69 4.78
CA ASP A 27 -8.96 -19.74 4.46
C ASP A 27 -7.92 -19.22 3.47
N VAL A 28 -8.37 -18.44 2.48
CA VAL A 28 -7.49 -17.76 1.54
C VAL A 28 -6.63 -16.73 2.27
N GLN A 29 -7.20 -15.95 3.19
CA GLN A 29 -6.44 -15.00 4.03
C GLN A 29 -5.35 -15.69 4.84
N GLN A 30 -5.66 -16.81 5.48
CA GLN A 30 -4.69 -17.60 6.24
C GLN A 30 -3.57 -18.15 5.34
N GLN A 31 -3.91 -18.62 4.14
CA GLN A 31 -2.93 -19.10 3.18
C GLN A 31 -1.97 -18.00 2.76
N ILE A 32 -2.48 -16.82 2.42
CA ILE A 32 -1.67 -15.65 2.06
C ILE A 32 -0.74 -15.30 3.21
N MET A 33 -1.25 -15.23 4.44
CA MET A 33 -0.41 -14.86 5.59
C MET A 33 0.68 -15.88 5.89
N LYS A 34 0.43 -17.19 5.69
CA LYS A 34 1.48 -18.21 5.80
C LYS A 34 2.59 -18.00 4.76
N GLU A 35 2.23 -17.68 3.52
CA GLU A 35 3.22 -17.34 2.47
C GLU A 35 4.02 -16.09 2.82
N VAL A 36 3.36 -15.04 3.31
CA VAL A 36 4.01 -13.80 3.77
C VAL A 36 5.03 -14.08 4.86
N LEU A 37 4.67 -14.86 5.86
CA LEU A 37 5.59 -15.27 6.95
C LEU A 37 6.74 -16.12 6.42
N GLY A 38 6.49 -17.01 5.46
CA GLY A 38 7.51 -17.79 4.78
C GLY A 38 8.51 -16.92 3.99
N VAL A 39 8.03 -15.87 3.34
CA VAL A 39 8.89 -14.89 2.66
C VAL A 39 9.68 -14.07 3.69
N ALA A 40 9.00 -13.60 4.75
CA ALA A 40 9.64 -12.81 5.80
C ALA A 40 10.75 -13.59 6.53
N SER A 41 10.58 -14.90 6.75
CA SER A 41 11.59 -15.75 7.39
C SER A 41 12.87 -15.91 6.57
N LYS A 42 12.81 -15.66 5.26
CA LYS A 42 13.95 -15.76 4.32
C LYS A 42 14.46 -14.39 3.87
N MET A 43 14.07 -13.33 4.59
CA MET A 43 14.40 -11.95 4.22
C MET A 43 15.91 -11.71 4.24
N ASP A 44 16.42 -11.18 3.14
CA ASP A 44 17.79 -10.66 3.06
C ASP A 44 17.80 -9.17 3.43
N PHE A 45 18.34 -8.83 4.58
CA PHE A 45 18.40 -7.47 5.09
C PHE A 45 19.28 -6.51 4.26
N GLN A 46 20.04 -7.03 3.31
CA GLN A 46 20.80 -6.20 2.36
C GLN A 46 19.90 -5.62 1.24
N GLN A 47 18.72 -6.21 1.03
CA GLN A 47 17.76 -5.72 0.06
C GLN A 47 16.93 -4.56 0.63
N SER A 48 16.31 -3.79 -0.27
CA SER A 48 15.43 -2.69 0.13
C SER A 48 14.04 -3.21 0.53
N PRO A 49 13.34 -2.56 1.48
CA PRO A 49 11.99 -2.95 1.86
C PRO A 49 11.00 -3.04 0.69
N PRO A 50 11.02 -2.14 -0.31
CA PRO A 50 10.15 -2.25 -1.49
C PRO A 50 10.34 -3.54 -2.31
N ALA A 51 11.55 -4.10 -2.36
CA ALA A 51 11.80 -5.36 -3.06
C ALA A 51 11.03 -6.53 -2.43
N PHE A 52 10.96 -6.57 -1.10
CA PHE A 52 10.14 -7.55 -0.38
C PHE A 52 8.64 -7.32 -0.58
N ALA A 53 8.20 -6.07 -0.52
CA ALA A 53 6.81 -5.74 -0.78
C ALA A 53 6.37 -6.23 -2.18
N GLN A 54 7.20 -6.05 -3.19
CA GLN A 54 6.94 -6.57 -4.54
C GLN A 54 6.81 -8.10 -4.58
N LEU A 55 7.68 -8.82 -3.85
CA LEU A 55 7.62 -10.28 -3.79
C LEU A 55 6.32 -10.75 -3.12
N ILE A 56 5.93 -10.14 -2.00
CA ILE A 56 4.69 -10.43 -1.29
C ILE A 56 3.47 -10.17 -2.18
N HIS A 57 3.40 -9.01 -2.83
CA HIS A 57 2.29 -8.69 -3.73
C HIS A 57 2.22 -9.60 -4.96
N ARG A 58 3.36 -10.10 -5.45
CA ARG A 58 3.38 -11.13 -6.49
C ARG A 58 2.73 -12.42 -6.01
N ARG A 59 3.14 -12.91 -4.83
CA ARG A 59 2.56 -14.12 -4.23
C ARG A 59 1.07 -13.99 -3.98
N LEU A 60 0.63 -12.84 -3.48
CA LEU A 60 -0.77 -12.55 -3.26
C LEU A 60 -1.58 -12.66 -4.58
N ARG A 61 -1.09 -12.06 -5.67
CA ARG A 61 -1.74 -12.19 -6.99
C ARG A 61 -1.80 -13.63 -7.49
N GLU A 62 -0.73 -14.40 -7.29
CA GLU A 62 -0.68 -15.83 -7.67
C GLU A 62 -1.73 -16.65 -6.92
N ILE A 63 -1.89 -16.44 -5.61
CA ILE A 63 -2.86 -17.15 -4.77
C ILE A 63 -4.30 -16.75 -5.13
N ILE A 64 -4.57 -15.48 -5.32
CA ILE A 64 -5.89 -14.95 -5.68
C ILE A 64 -6.29 -15.32 -7.12
N GLY A 65 -5.30 -15.53 -8.01
CA GLY A 65 -5.57 -15.76 -9.43
C GLY A 65 -6.02 -14.52 -10.20
N ASP A 66 -5.85 -13.33 -9.63
CA ASP A 66 -6.17 -12.05 -10.25
C ASP A 66 -4.90 -11.22 -10.45
N SER A 67 -4.71 -10.69 -11.64
CA SER A 67 -3.57 -9.83 -11.99
C SER A 67 -3.61 -8.47 -11.27
N ASP A 68 -4.80 -7.97 -10.93
CA ASP A 68 -5.00 -6.72 -10.18
C ASP A 68 -6.10 -6.83 -9.12
N PRO A 69 -5.85 -7.56 -8.02
CA PRO A 69 -6.82 -7.77 -6.96
C PRO A 69 -7.19 -6.46 -6.22
N TYR A 70 -6.41 -5.40 -6.43
CA TYR A 70 -6.66 -4.07 -5.83
C TYR A 70 -7.50 -3.14 -6.71
N ARG A 71 -7.99 -3.57 -7.87
CA ARG A 71 -8.69 -2.71 -8.83
C ARG A 71 -9.81 -1.92 -8.20
N LYS A 72 -10.71 -2.57 -7.46
CA LYS A 72 -11.85 -1.91 -6.79
C LYS A 72 -11.40 -0.84 -5.79
N VAL A 73 -10.37 -1.15 -5.01
CA VAL A 73 -9.80 -0.22 -4.02
C VAL A 73 -9.18 0.98 -4.71
N LYS A 74 -8.39 0.76 -5.76
CA LYS A 74 -7.81 1.83 -6.58
C LYS A 74 -8.87 2.73 -7.20
N GLU A 75 -9.92 2.16 -7.78
CA GLU A 75 -11.04 2.92 -8.36
C GLU A 75 -11.74 3.78 -7.31
N THR A 76 -11.99 3.23 -6.12
CA THR A 76 -12.61 3.95 -5.01
C THR A 76 -11.75 5.13 -4.56
N PHE A 77 -10.47 4.91 -4.32
CA PHE A 77 -9.57 5.98 -3.88
C PHE A 77 -9.29 7.01 -4.98
N ASN A 78 -9.19 6.57 -6.24
CA ASN A 78 -9.06 7.51 -7.36
C ASN A 78 -10.29 8.42 -7.48
N ARG A 79 -11.49 7.88 -7.31
CA ARG A 79 -12.73 8.67 -7.32
C ARG A 79 -12.74 9.66 -6.17
N LEU A 80 -12.44 9.21 -4.95
CA LEU A 80 -12.33 10.09 -3.78
C LEU A 80 -11.33 11.22 -4.01
N ALA A 81 -10.15 10.92 -4.56
CA ALA A 81 -9.14 11.93 -4.85
C ALA A 81 -9.62 12.95 -5.90
N LEU A 82 -10.33 12.49 -6.94
CA LEU A 82 -10.91 13.37 -7.96
C LEU A 82 -12.01 14.26 -7.38
N ASP A 83 -12.84 13.74 -6.49
CA ASP A 83 -13.91 14.50 -5.84
C ASP A 83 -13.35 15.59 -4.92
N LEU A 84 -12.20 15.34 -4.27
CA LEU A 84 -11.51 16.32 -3.42
C LEU A 84 -10.72 17.38 -4.21
N LEU A 85 -10.37 17.08 -5.45
CA LEU A 85 -9.45 17.91 -6.24
C LEU A 85 -9.91 19.37 -6.43
N PRO A 86 -11.21 19.68 -6.69
CA PRO A 86 -11.64 21.07 -6.82
C PRO A 86 -11.42 21.90 -5.54
N ASP A 87 -11.76 21.34 -4.37
CA ASP A 87 -11.58 22.01 -3.09
C ASP A 87 -10.09 22.21 -2.77
N ILE A 88 -9.27 21.19 -3.01
CA ILE A 88 -7.82 21.25 -2.82
C ILE A 88 -7.21 22.35 -3.72
N ARG A 89 -7.59 22.40 -5.00
CA ARG A 89 -7.13 23.45 -5.93
C ARG A 89 -7.52 24.84 -5.45
N HIS A 90 -8.77 25.01 -5.02
CA HIS A 90 -9.24 26.29 -4.50
C HIS A 90 -8.43 26.73 -3.28
N ARG A 91 -8.21 25.84 -2.31
CA ARG A 91 -7.41 26.11 -1.12
C ARG A 91 -5.96 26.47 -1.44
N ILE A 92 -5.34 25.76 -2.40
CA ILE A 92 -3.98 26.05 -2.83
C ILE A 92 -3.89 27.43 -3.46
N THR A 93 -4.79 27.77 -4.38
CA THR A 93 -4.78 29.08 -5.06
C THR A 93 -5.10 30.25 -4.14
N ALA A 94 -5.93 30.03 -3.12
CA ALA A 94 -6.28 31.06 -2.12
C ALA A 94 -5.23 31.18 -0.98
N SER A 95 -4.25 30.30 -0.93
CA SER A 95 -3.24 30.30 0.13
C SER A 95 -2.21 31.43 -0.05
N ALA A 96 -1.73 31.99 1.06
CA ALA A 96 -0.58 32.90 1.07
C ALA A 96 0.72 32.18 0.66
N HIS A 97 0.78 30.85 0.81
CA HIS A 97 1.92 29.99 0.46
C HIS A 97 1.49 28.81 -0.40
N PRO A 98 1.09 29.01 -1.68
CA PRO A 98 0.49 27.97 -2.51
C PRO A 98 1.41 26.76 -2.72
N PHE A 99 2.70 26.98 -2.94
CA PHE A 99 3.68 25.90 -3.14
C PHE A 99 3.82 25.02 -1.89
N GLU A 100 3.93 25.63 -0.72
CA GLU A 100 4.05 24.89 0.54
C GLU A 100 2.80 24.06 0.82
N LEU A 101 1.61 24.62 0.58
CA LEU A 101 0.37 23.89 0.76
C LEU A 101 0.23 22.74 -0.24
N ALA A 102 0.59 22.96 -1.51
CA ALA A 102 0.58 21.89 -2.51
C ALA A 102 1.54 20.75 -2.13
N LEU A 103 2.72 21.07 -1.62
CA LEU A 103 3.69 20.06 -1.14
C LEU A 103 3.13 19.27 0.04
N LYS A 104 2.52 19.94 1.02
CA LYS A 104 1.87 19.26 2.17
C LYS A 104 0.75 18.31 1.72
N VAL A 105 -0.08 18.74 0.76
CA VAL A 105 -1.14 17.91 0.18
C VAL A 105 -0.56 16.68 -0.53
N ALA A 106 0.51 16.85 -1.31
CA ALA A 106 1.17 15.74 -1.99
C ALA A 106 1.77 14.72 -1.02
N ILE A 107 2.36 15.19 0.09
CA ILE A 107 2.88 14.31 1.16
C ILE A 107 1.73 13.58 1.85
N ALA A 108 0.64 14.28 2.19
CA ALA A 108 -0.52 13.68 2.85
C ALA A 108 -1.16 12.59 1.97
N GLY A 109 -1.25 12.79 0.66
CA GLY A 109 -1.76 11.79 -0.28
C GLY A 109 -0.95 10.50 -0.36
N ASN A 110 0.30 10.51 0.11
CA ASN A 110 1.15 9.32 0.16
C ASN A 110 1.03 8.51 1.47
N VAL A 111 0.23 8.99 2.42
CA VAL A 111 0.05 8.36 3.75
C VAL A 111 -1.24 7.54 3.83
N ILE A 112 -2.12 7.69 2.85
CA ILE A 112 -3.45 7.05 2.78
C ILE A 112 -3.34 5.64 2.21
#